data_6f221738e16bbf194aaaa5f7da4b238c
#
_entry.id   6f221738e16bbf194aaaa5f7da4b238c
#
_cell.length_a   1.000
_cell.length_b   1.000
_cell.length_c   1.000
_cell.angle_alpha   90.00
_cell.angle_beta   90.00
_cell.angle_gamma   90.00
#
_symmetry.space_group_name_H-M   'P 1'
#
loop_
_entity.id
_entity.type
_entity.pdbx_description
1 polymer ?
#
loop_
_entity_poly.entity_id
_entity_poly.type
_entity_poly.pdbx_seq_one_letter_code
_entity_poly.pdbx_strand_id
1 'polypeptide(L)'
;MAEEPALLRIPPEIRMLIYDYLLDNGGTKDISIRNQSRSEYEALRSKTKRSVYNIMERSIAKKSYETTYCAEPEPRRSMDVAIMHINRKIREEASHFLYTKHAFHFGDDLEAVVPFFADKTPRTRDLVREISLYKRSPTNAIEPDSCDWSSVCRSLRNLQSLDKLTLVIEGARPREPWDGPQSLTVSDFRLLYSTRHESLEWARELASIGTIREVVIVADIHNLPNPESNMMLVLAAFSSSIETSLVDFLRDDLGIPARMGQPQYCGVGVFGRSKKC
;
A
#
# COMPACT_ATOMS: atom_id res chain seq x y z
N MET A 1 8.36 33.17 32.55
CA MET A 1 7.68 32.95 31.25
C MET A 1 8.60 32.08 30.43
N ALA A 2 8.15 30.91 29.97
CA ALA A 2 8.97 30.07 29.10
C ALA A 2 9.12 30.78 27.74
N GLU A 3 10.38 30.96 27.28
CA GLU A 3 10.61 31.50 25.95
C GLU A 3 10.00 30.59 24.86
N GLU A 4 9.34 31.24 23.90
CA GLU A 4 8.80 30.50 22.74
C GLU A 4 9.95 29.86 21.95
N PRO A 5 9.86 28.58 21.57
CA PRO A 5 10.89 27.91 20.80
C PRO A 5 11.25 28.66 19.52
N ALA A 6 12.54 28.77 19.22
CA ALA A 6 13.05 29.58 18.11
C ALA A 6 12.35 29.26 16.76
N LEU A 7 12.04 27.98 16.51
CA LEU A 7 11.36 27.58 15.27
C LEU A 7 9.93 28.13 15.16
N LEU A 8 9.24 28.38 16.28
CA LEU A 8 7.89 28.96 16.25
C LEU A 8 7.87 30.46 16.01
N ARG A 9 9.01 31.14 16.18
CA ARG A 9 9.19 32.57 15.84
C ARG A 9 9.34 32.78 14.33
N ILE A 10 9.60 31.70 13.57
CA ILE A 10 9.74 31.73 12.11
C ILE A 10 8.32 31.76 11.51
N PRO A 11 8.09 32.56 10.43
CA PRO A 11 6.79 32.57 9.74
C PRO A 11 6.35 31.17 9.29
N PRO A 12 5.03 30.87 9.29
CA PRO A 12 4.51 29.55 8.91
C PRO A 12 4.98 29.09 7.53
N GLU A 13 5.08 30.00 6.57
CA GLU A 13 5.51 29.71 5.19
C GLU A 13 6.93 29.15 5.15
N ILE A 14 7.82 29.73 5.94
CA ILE A 14 9.22 29.28 6.03
C ILE A 14 9.30 27.95 6.79
N ARG A 15 8.46 27.74 7.82
CA ARG A 15 8.37 26.43 8.48
C ARG A 15 7.91 25.34 7.52
N MET A 16 6.95 25.63 6.64
CA MET A 16 6.51 24.69 5.60
C MET A 16 7.65 24.31 4.65
N LEU A 17 8.50 25.24 4.26
CA LEU A 17 9.70 24.94 3.45
C LEU A 17 10.70 24.07 4.22
N ILE A 18 10.84 24.29 5.52
CA ILE A 18 11.68 23.44 6.38
C ILE A 18 11.11 22.02 6.45
N TYR A 19 9.78 21.87 6.62
CA TYR A 19 9.14 20.55 6.63
C TYR A 19 9.27 19.85 5.27
N ASP A 20 9.11 20.59 4.18
CA ASP A 20 9.35 20.08 2.83
C ASP A 20 10.76 19.53 2.67
N TYR A 21 11.75 20.28 3.13
CA TYR A 21 13.14 19.87 3.05
C TYR A 21 13.48 18.64 3.92
N LEU A 22 12.94 18.58 5.15
CA LEU A 22 13.24 17.53 6.13
C LEU A 22 12.45 16.26 5.89
N LEU A 23 11.21 16.41 5.42
CA LEU A 23 10.27 15.28 5.21
C LEU A 23 10.14 14.89 3.75
N ASP A 24 10.89 15.55 2.85
CA ASP A 24 10.96 15.15 1.45
C ASP A 24 11.70 13.82 1.31
N ASN A 25 11.09 12.90 0.63
CA ASN A 25 11.62 11.57 0.35
C ASN A 25 12.35 11.54 -1.01
N GLY A 26 13.37 12.40 -1.17
CA GLY A 26 14.16 12.44 -2.41
C GLY A 26 13.41 12.91 -3.65
N GLY A 27 12.31 13.68 -3.46
CA GLY A 27 11.43 14.16 -4.52
C GLY A 27 10.31 13.16 -4.89
N THR A 28 10.27 12.00 -4.25
CA THR A 28 9.14 11.07 -4.41
C THR A 28 8.07 11.36 -3.37
N LYS A 29 6.80 11.22 -3.79
CA LYS A 29 5.67 11.30 -2.87
C LYS A 29 5.42 10.01 -2.11
N ASP A 30 6.14 8.95 -2.43
CA ASP A 30 5.86 7.59 -2.01
C ASP A 30 6.68 7.22 -0.78
N ILE A 31 6.00 6.79 0.28
CA ILE A 31 6.61 6.27 1.51
C ILE A 31 6.24 4.80 1.62
N SER A 32 7.23 3.93 1.54
CA SER A 32 7.03 2.50 1.74
C SER A 32 6.95 2.18 3.23
N ILE A 33 5.94 1.42 3.60
CA ILE A 33 5.74 0.86 4.93
C ILE A 33 6.06 -0.62 4.84
N ARG A 34 7.11 -1.07 5.53
CA ARG A 34 7.55 -2.47 5.51
C ARG A 34 7.61 -3.03 6.91
N ASN A 35 7.23 -4.29 7.04
CA ASN A 35 7.57 -5.08 8.20
C ASN A 35 9.06 -5.39 8.16
N GLN A 36 9.76 -4.98 9.20
CA GLN A 36 11.15 -5.35 9.37
C GLN A 36 11.26 -6.32 10.55
N SER A 37 12.03 -7.37 10.36
CA SER A 37 12.41 -8.20 11.49
C SER A 37 13.32 -7.40 12.43
N ARG A 38 13.28 -7.72 13.73
CA ARG A 38 14.14 -7.08 14.74
C ARG A 38 15.63 -7.15 14.36
N SER A 39 16.06 -8.26 13.78
CA SER A 39 17.46 -8.45 13.33
C SER A 39 17.84 -7.52 12.17
N GLU A 40 16.94 -7.31 11.22
CA GLU A 40 17.16 -6.38 10.10
C GLU A 40 17.19 -4.93 10.59
N TYR A 41 16.30 -4.57 11.52
CA TYR A 41 16.29 -3.27 12.15
C TYR A 41 17.58 -2.97 12.91
N GLU A 42 18.06 -3.89 13.73
CA GLU A 42 19.32 -3.75 14.48
C GLU A 42 20.51 -3.63 13.52
N ALA A 43 20.56 -4.41 12.43
CA ALA A 43 21.59 -4.33 11.41
C ALA A 43 21.59 -3.00 10.65
N LEU A 44 20.40 -2.47 10.33
CA LEU A 44 20.23 -1.16 9.67
C LEU A 44 20.61 -0.01 10.62
N ARG A 45 20.20 -0.08 11.87
CA ARG A 45 20.51 0.93 12.89
C ARG A 45 22.01 1.07 13.13
N SER A 46 22.78 -0.01 13.05
CA SER A 46 24.23 0.00 13.23
C SER A 46 24.98 0.59 12.02
N LYS A 47 24.43 0.44 10.80
CA LYS A 47 25.12 0.84 9.55
C LYS A 47 24.73 2.22 9.05
N THR A 48 23.57 2.70 9.39
CA THR A 48 23.08 4.00 8.92
C THR A 48 22.61 4.83 10.12
N LYS A 49 23.16 6.02 10.29
CA LYS A 49 22.61 7.04 11.20
C LYS A 49 21.28 7.60 10.68
N ARG A 50 20.47 6.78 9.98
CA ARG A 50 19.19 7.20 9.43
C ARG A 50 18.17 7.18 10.55
N SER A 51 17.41 8.24 10.65
CA SER A 51 16.22 8.30 11.48
C SER A 51 15.18 7.36 10.91
N VAL A 52 15.16 6.13 11.40
CA VAL A 52 14.12 5.18 11.07
C VAL A 52 12.92 5.49 11.96
N TYR A 53 11.79 5.83 11.37
CA TYR A 53 10.57 6.09 12.11
C TYR A 53 9.89 4.77 12.46
N ASN A 54 10.11 4.32 13.68
CA ASN A 54 9.43 3.15 14.22
C ASN A 54 8.02 3.53 14.65
N ILE A 55 7.04 2.90 14.05
CA ILE A 55 5.66 3.17 14.41
C ILE A 55 5.25 2.37 15.62
N MET A 56 5.64 1.18 15.81
CA MET A 56 5.51 0.37 17.05
C MET A 56 5.76 -1.11 16.78
N GLU A 57 6.27 -1.77 17.80
CA GLU A 57 6.19 -3.22 17.92
C GLU A 57 4.79 -3.59 18.42
N ARG A 58 3.99 -4.24 17.57
CA ARG A 58 2.70 -4.82 17.98
C ARG A 58 2.62 -6.28 17.59
N SER A 59 2.01 -7.05 18.49
CA SER A 59 1.77 -8.46 18.26
C SER A 59 0.38 -8.65 17.64
N ILE A 60 0.30 -9.14 16.40
CA ILE A 60 -0.93 -9.52 15.75
C ILE A 60 -0.84 -11.01 15.44
N ALA A 61 -1.82 -11.80 15.88
CA ALA A 61 -1.85 -13.26 15.65
C ALA A 61 -0.54 -13.97 16.01
N LYS A 62 0.08 -13.62 17.15
CA LYS A 62 1.35 -14.17 17.68
C LYS A 62 2.61 -13.77 16.90
N LYS A 63 2.51 -12.86 15.94
CA LYS A 63 3.67 -12.26 15.29
C LYS A 63 3.88 -10.84 15.79
N SER A 64 5.12 -10.47 16.04
CA SER A 64 5.50 -9.09 16.33
C SER A 64 5.83 -8.37 15.05
N TYR A 65 5.22 -7.21 14.85
CA TYR A 65 5.45 -6.35 13.69
C TYR A 65 6.10 -5.06 14.15
N GLU A 66 7.25 -4.77 13.58
CA GLU A 66 7.84 -3.44 13.63
C GLU A 66 7.54 -2.76 12.29
N THR A 67 6.70 -1.75 12.32
CA THR A 67 6.41 -1.00 11.10
C THR A 67 7.33 0.20 11.05
N THR A 68 8.14 0.28 10.03
CA THR A 68 9.07 1.37 9.80
C THR A 68 8.76 2.08 8.50
N TYR A 69 8.91 3.39 8.48
CA TYR A 69 8.95 4.15 7.25
C TYR A 69 10.33 3.96 6.62
N CYS A 70 10.37 3.31 5.48
CA CYS A 70 11.57 3.26 4.67
C CYS A 70 11.42 4.21 3.50
N ALA A 71 12.33 5.15 3.37
CA ALA A 71 12.48 5.90 2.14
C ALA A 71 12.98 4.95 1.05
N GLU A 72 12.23 4.79 -0.04
CA GLU A 72 12.66 3.98 -1.17
C GLU A 72 13.81 4.63 -1.92
N PRO A 73 14.61 3.82 -2.64
CA PRO A 73 16.03 3.60 -2.44
C PRO A 73 16.94 4.58 -3.16
N GLU A 74 16.61 5.84 -3.18
CA GLU A 74 17.65 6.83 -3.53
C GLU A 74 18.48 7.11 -2.27
N PRO A 75 19.77 6.74 -2.27
CA PRO A 75 20.59 6.75 -1.06
C PRO A 75 20.97 8.15 -0.57
N ARG A 76 20.41 9.22 -1.10
CA ARG A 76 20.90 10.57 -0.89
C ARG A 76 20.20 11.38 0.18
N ARG A 77 18.96 11.08 0.55
CA ARG A 77 18.26 11.78 1.64
C ARG A 77 17.41 10.81 2.46
N SER A 78 17.63 10.84 3.77
CA SER A 78 16.73 10.18 4.71
C SER A 78 15.76 11.23 5.23
N MET A 79 14.48 10.87 5.27
CA MET A 79 13.45 11.69 5.89
C MET A 79 13.77 11.89 7.38
N ASP A 80 13.88 13.15 7.83
CA ASP A 80 14.18 13.45 9.23
C ASP A 80 12.89 13.75 10.00
N VAL A 81 12.34 12.70 10.59
CA VAL A 81 11.13 12.80 11.41
C VAL A 81 11.37 13.29 12.84
N ALA A 82 12.64 13.55 13.23
CA ALA A 82 12.96 14.09 14.55
C ALA A 82 12.28 15.45 14.78
N ILE A 83 12.02 16.21 13.72
CA ILE A 83 11.25 17.46 13.76
C ILE A 83 9.89 17.30 14.46
N MET A 84 9.25 16.14 14.34
CA MET A 84 7.95 15.85 14.94
C MET A 84 8.02 15.65 16.47
N HIS A 85 9.21 15.57 17.04
CA HIS A 85 9.42 15.39 18.48
C HIS A 85 9.80 16.68 19.23
N ILE A 86 9.97 17.80 18.53
CA ILE A 86 10.42 19.06 19.13
C ILE A 86 9.37 19.67 20.05
N ASN A 87 8.15 19.86 19.56
CA ASN A 87 7.01 20.29 20.37
C ASN A 87 5.68 19.94 19.70
N ARG A 88 4.58 20.18 20.44
CA ARG A 88 3.24 19.80 19.99
C ARG A 88 2.80 20.51 18.70
N LYS A 89 3.01 21.83 18.60
CA LYS A 89 2.57 22.63 17.43
C LYS A 89 3.35 22.22 16.18
N ILE A 90 4.68 22.07 16.29
CA ILE A 90 5.53 21.61 15.21
C ILE A 90 5.14 20.19 14.79
N ARG A 91 4.85 19.30 15.75
CA ARG A 91 4.36 17.96 15.45
C ARG A 91 3.05 18.00 14.65
N GLU A 92 2.10 18.84 15.03
CA GLU A 92 0.82 18.97 14.32
C GLU A 92 1.04 19.47 12.89
N GLU A 93 1.84 20.51 12.69
CA GLU A 93 2.17 21.07 11.36
C GLU A 93 2.95 20.06 10.50
N ALA A 94 4.00 19.45 11.03
CA ALA A 94 4.82 18.48 10.32
C ALA A 94 4.05 17.19 10.01
N SER A 95 3.17 16.72 10.93
CA SER A 95 2.28 15.60 10.68
C SER A 95 1.29 15.93 9.56
N HIS A 96 0.69 17.10 9.58
CA HIS A 96 -0.21 17.53 8.50
C HIS A 96 0.53 17.47 7.16
N PHE A 97 1.72 18.05 7.09
CA PHE A 97 2.54 18.01 5.88
C PHE A 97 2.82 16.58 5.43
N LEU A 98 3.36 15.73 6.33
CA LEU A 98 3.76 14.36 6.02
C LEU A 98 2.59 13.54 5.50
N TYR A 99 1.47 13.53 6.21
CA TYR A 99 0.36 12.62 5.91
C TYR A 99 -0.55 13.09 4.77
N THR A 100 -0.55 14.40 4.46
CA THR A 100 -1.34 14.92 3.32
C THR A 100 -0.57 14.92 2.00
N LYS A 101 0.76 15.03 2.06
CA LYS A 101 1.60 15.17 0.87
C LYS A 101 2.05 13.82 0.28
N HIS A 102 2.17 12.81 1.15
CA HIS A 102 2.74 11.52 0.74
C HIS A 102 1.69 10.44 0.58
N ALA A 103 1.97 9.53 -0.37
CA ALA A 103 1.25 8.26 -0.53
C ALA A 103 1.96 7.17 0.28
N PHE A 104 1.18 6.32 0.95
CA PHE A 104 1.71 5.25 1.80
C PHE A 104 1.55 3.90 1.10
N HIS A 105 2.68 3.26 0.80
CA HIS A 105 2.76 1.99 0.10
C HIS A 105 3.06 0.86 1.08
N PHE A 106 2.13 -0.07 1.21
CA PHE A 106 2.29 -1.23 2.10
C PHE A 106 2.87 -2.46 1.37
N GLY A 107 3.03 -2.37 0.04
CA GLY A 107 3.53 -3.49 -0.74
C GLY A 107 2.72 -4.75 -0.46
N ASP A 108 3.40 -5.88 -0.35
CA ASP A 108 2.84 -7.18 0.00
C ASP A 108 2.65 -7.38 1.54
N ASP A 109 3.08 -6.41 2.36
CA ASP A 109 2.90 -6.42 3.81
C ASP A 109 1.54 -5.83 4.23
N LEU A 110 0.44 -6.37 3.71
CA LEU A 110 -0.93 -5.93 4.06
C LEU A 110 -1.19 -5.93 5.57
N GLU A 111 -0.56 -6.84 6.30
CA GLU A 111 -0.65 -6.93 7.74
C GLU A 111 -0.19 -5.65 8.46
N ALA A 112 0.69 -4.87 7.84
CA ALA A 112 1.18 -3.61 8.40
C ALA A 112 0.11 -2.50 8.42
N VAL A 113 -0.95 -2.61 7.61
CA VAL A 113 -2.02 -1.60 7.52
C VAL A 113 -2.72 -1.40 8.87
N VAL A 114 -3.11 -2.49 9.52
CA VAL A 114 -3.86 -2.44 10.78
C VAL A 114 -3.04 -1.79 11.90
N PRO A 115 -1.81 -2.24 12.22
CA PRO A 115 -1.00 -1.60 13.26
C PRO A 115 -0.58 -0.17 12.89
N PHE A 116 -0.33 0.11 11.60
CA PHE A 116 -0.02 1.46 11.14
C PHE A 116 -1.12 2.46 11.53
N PHE A 117 -2.38 2.15 11.22
CA PHE A 117 -3.49 3.03 11.58
C PHE A 117 -3.83 2.98 13.06
N ALA A 118 -3.71 1.83 13.72
CA ALA A 118 -3.98 1.72 15.15
C ALA A 118 -3.09 2.62 15.99
N ASP A 119 -1.85 2.85 15.56
CA ASP A 119 -0.88 3.72 16.23
C ASP A 119 -1.14 5.23 16.02
N LYS A 120 -1.99 5.61 15.10
CA LYS A 120 -2.30 7.00 14.81
C LYS A 120 -3.50 7.50 15.62
N THR A 121 -3.45 8.78 16.03
CA THR A 121 -4.64 9.43 16.54
C THR A 121 -5.71 9.54 15.45
N PRO A 122 -7.01 9.62 15.79
CA PRO A 122 -8.06 9.80 14.79
C PRO A 122 -7.77 10.99 13.85
N ARG A 123 -7.34 12.12 14.42
CA ARG A 123 -6.98 13.32 13.65
C ARG A 123 -5.86 13.07 12.63
N THR A 124 -4.86 12.27 13.00
CA THR A 124 -3.74 11.94 12.09
C THR A 124 -4.18 10.95 11.02
N ARG A 125 -5.09 10.00 11.34
CA ARG A 125 -5.66 9.09 10.34
C ARG A 125 -6.38 9.83 9.25
N ASP A 126 -7.16 10.86 9.62
CA ASP A 126 -7.92 11.68 8.68
C ASP A 126 -7.05 12.59 7.80
N LEU A 127 -5.74 12.64 8.02
CA LEU A 127 -4.81 13.35 7.14
C LEU A 127 -4.34 12.49 5.96
N VAL A 128 -4.43 11.16 6.05
CA VAL A 128 -3.96 10.25 5.00
C VAL A 128 -4.88 10.33 3.79
N ARG A 129 -4.30 10.66 2.62
CA ARG A 129 -5.03 10.88 1.37
C ARG A 129 -4.84 9.76 0.37
N GLU A 130 -3.67 9.20 0.30
CA GLU A 130 -3.31 8.21 -0.71
C GLU A 130 -2.67 6.98 -0.08
N ILE A 131 -3.15 5.80 -0.46
CA ILE A 131 -2.67 4.51 -0.01
C ILE A 131 -2.47 3.60 -1.20
N SER A 132 -1.42 2.79 -1.17
CA SER A 132 -1.21 1.71 -2.13
C SER A 132 -1.08 0.37 -1.41
N LEU A 133 -1.84 -0.62 -1.88
CA LEU A 133 -1.88 -1.97 -1.36
C LEU A 133 -1.52 -2.95 -2.49
N TYR A 134 -0.87 -4.05 -2.13
CA TYR A 134 -0.58 -5.14 -3.05
C TYR A 134 -1.46 -6.34 -2.68
N LYS A 135 -2.28 -6.78 -3.63
CA LYS A 135 -3.16 -7.94 -3.46
C LYS A 135 -2.57 -9.12 -4.21
N ARG A 136 -2.14 -10.11 -3.45
CA ARG A 136 -1.67 -11.38 -4.03
C ARG A 136 -2.81 -12.11 -4.73
N SER A 137 -2.46 -12.85 -5.76
CA SER A 137 -3.41 -13.69 -6.47
C SER A 137 -3.96 -14.80 -5.54
N PRO A 138 -5.28 -15.05 -5.54
CA PRO A 138 -5.86 -16.11 -4.72
C PRO A 138 -5.36 -17.51 -5.10
N THR A 139 -4.79 -17.65 -6.29
CA THR A 139 -4.25 -18.93 -6.78
C THR A 139 -2.82 -19.20 -6.36
N ASN A 140 -2.20 -18.29 -5.62
CA ASN A 140 -0.86 -18.51 -5.08
C ASN A 140 -0.97 -19.42 -3.83
N ALA A 141 -1.26 -20.73 -4.08
CA ALA A 141 -1.43 -21.73 -3.04
C ALA A 141 -0.20 -21.92 -2.14
N ILE A 142 0.95 -21.35 -2.53
CA ILE A 142 2.21 -21.51 -1.79
C ILE A 142 2.30 -20.54 -0.60
N GLU A 143 1.70 -19.37 -0.71
CA GLU A 143 1.63 -18.40 0.38
C GLU A 143 0.25 -17.69 0.32
N PRO A 144 -0.77 -18.22 0.99
CA PRO A 144 -2.04 -17.51 1.11
C PRO A 144 -1.77 -16.16 1.77
N ASP A 145 -2.54 -15.13 1.37
CA ASP A 145 -2.53 -13.84 2.07
C ASP A 145 -2.63 -14.12 3.58
N SER A 146 -1.54 -13.94 4.30
CA SER A 146 -1.50 -14.15 5.75
C SER A 146 -2.33 -13.11 6.49
N CYS A 147 -2.86 -12.13 5.75
CA CYS A 147 -3.60 -11.00 6.25
C CYS A 147 -5.11 -11.23 6.13
N ASP A 148 -5.82 -10.92 7.19
CA ASP A 148 -7.26 -10.75 7.16
C ASP A 148 -7.63 -9.49 6.37
N TRP A 149 -7.96 -9.66 5.08
CA TRP A 149 -8.39 -8.59 4.18
C TRP A 149 -9.59 -7.80 4.75
N SER A 150 -10.50 -8.47 5.45
CA SER A 150 -11.63 -7.82 6.13
C SER A 150 -11.17 -6.82 7.18
N SER A 151 -10.11 -7.13 7.93
CA SER A 151 -9.52 -6.20 8.92
C SER A 151 -8.85 -5.00 8.26
N VAL A 152 -8.19 -5.20 7.11
CA VAL A 152 -7.65 -4.10 6.29
C VAL A 152 -8.78 -3.19 5.83
N CYS A 153 -9.82 -3.74 5.18
CA CYS A 153 -10.97 -2.97 4.71
C CYS A 153 -11.68 -2.24 5.84
N ARG A 154 -11.82 -2.87 7.01
CA ARG A 154 -12.37 -2.22 8.21
C ARG A 154 -11.54 -1.02 8.65
N SER A 155 -10.22 -1.14 8.62
CA SER A 155 -9.32 -0.04 8.97
C SER A 155 -9.43 1.11 7.96
N LEU A 156 -9.53 0.80 6.67
CA LEU A 156 -9.71 1.80 5.61
C LEU A 156 -11.07 2.49 5.68
N ARG A 157 -12.15 1.78 6.06
CA ARG A 157 -13.50 2.35 6.23
C ARG A 157 -13.53 3.47 7.27
N ASN A 158 -12.65 3.41 8.26
CA ASN A 158 -12.53 4.44 9.28
C ASN A 158 -11.79 5.71 8.82
N LEU A 159 -11.28 5.74 7.59
CA LEU A 159 -10.59 6.88 7.01
C LEU A 159 -11.59 7.75 6.23
N GLN A 160 -11.92 8.92 6.78
CA GLN A 160 -12.89 9.80 6.14
C GLN A 160 -12.33 10.63 4.99
N SER A 161 -11.01 10.73 4.92
CA SER A 161 -10.29 11.61 3.99
C SER A 161 -9.44 10.88 2.97
N LEU A 162 -9.64 9.57 2.80
CA LEU A 162 -8.94 8.78 1.81
C LEU A 162 -9.46 9.13 0.41
N ASP A 163 -8.64 9.86 -0.34
CA ASP A 163 -9.00 10.29 -1.69
C ASP A 163 -8.71 9.18 -2.71
N LYS A 164 -7.56 8.52 -2.59
CA LYS A 164 -7.11 7.54 -3.58
C LYS A 164 -6.57 6.27 -2.94
N LEU A 165 -7.08 5.13 -3.42
CA LEU A 165 -6.55 3.81 -3.13
C LEU A 165 -5.97 3.19 -4.40
N THR A 166 -4.68 2.94 -4.43
CA THR A 166 -4.05 2.16 -5.50
C THR A 166 -4.01 0.70 -5.07
N LEU A 167 -4.61 -0.17 -5.86
CA LEU A 167 -4.61 -1.61 -5.63
C LEU A 167 -3.81 -2.29 -6.74
N VAL A 168 -2.61 -2.74 -6.39
CA VAL A 168 -1.78 -3.54 -7.27
C VAL A 168 -2.21 -5.00 -7.12
N ILE A 169 -2.68 -5.61 -8.20
CA ILE A 169 -3.18 -6.99 -8.19
C ILE A 169 -2.15 -7.88 -8.88
N GLU A 170 -1.65 -8.86 -8.14
CA GLU A 170 -0.77 -9.88 -8.70
C GLU A 170 -1.51 -10.70 -9.74
N GLY A 171 -0.90 -10.84 -10.89
CA GLY A 171 -1.38 -11.66 -11.98
C GLY A 171 -0.28 -12.49 -12.59
N ALA A 172 -0.67 -13.41 -13.45
CA ALA A 172 0.28 -14.29 -14.09
C ALA A 172 -0.12 -14.55 -15.54
N ARG A 173 0.85 -14.47 -16.46
CA ARG A 173 0.63 -14.72 -17.88
C ARG A 173 1.60 -15.78 -18.38
N PRO A 174 1.11 -16.78 -19.11
CA PRO A 174 1.98 -17.72 -19.81
C PRO A 174 2.90 -16.99 -20.80
N ARG A 175 4.12 -17.51 -20.95
CA ARG A 175 5.09 -16.95 -21.90
C ARG A 175 4.73 -17.23 -23.34
N GLU A 176 4.09 -18.36 -23.58
CA GLU A 176 3.71 -18.82 -24.90
C GLU A 176 2.18 -18.77 -25.08
N PRO A 177 1.68 -18.62 -26.30
CA PRO A 177 0.26 -18.76 -26.59
C PRO A 177 -0.25 -20.11 -26.07
N TRP A 178 -1.43 -20.13 -25.47
CA TRP A 178 -2.07 -21.35 -24.95
C TRP A 178 -3.49 -21.48 -25.51
N ASP A 179 -3.96 -22.71 -25.59
CA ASP A 179 -5.33 -23.03 -25.98
C ASP A 179 -6.26 -22.91 -24.77
N GLY A 180 -7.02 -21.83 -24.70
CA GLY A 180 -7.94 -21.56 -23.60
C GLY A 180 -8.46 -20.12 -23.55
N PRO A 181 -9.28 -19.79 -22.56
CA PRO A 181 -9.81 -18.44 -22.42
C PRO A 181 -8.68 -17.43 -22.22
N GLN A 182 -8.59 -16.47 -23.12
CA GLN A 182 -7.54 -15.44 -23.10
C GLN A 182 -7.86 -14.32 -22.11
N SER A 183 -9.13 -14.10 -21.79
CA SER A 183 -9.62 -13.08 -20.85
C SER A 183 -10.98 -13.47 -20.30
N LEU A 184 -11.36 -12.91 -19.16
CA LEU A 184 -12.69 -12.97 -18.60
C LEU A 184 -13.49 -11.74 -19.02
N THR A 185 -14.77 -11.93 -19.29
CA THR A 185 -15.71 -10.85 -19.57
C THR A 185 -16.31 -10.30 -18.29
N VAL A 186 -16.98 -9.13 -18.36
CA VAL A 186 -17.77 -8.59 -17.23
C VAL A 186 -18.85 -9.58 -16.77
N SER A 187 -19.44 -10.35 -17.70
CA SER A 187 -20.44 -11.39 -17.36
C SER A 187 -19.83 -12.53 -16.56
N ASP A 188 -18.58 -12.91 -16.86
CA ASP A 188 -17.87 -13.93 -16.09
C ASP A 188 -17.57 -13.43 -14.66
N PHE A 189 -17.18 -12.17 -14.51
CA PHE A 189 -17.01 -11.56 -13.19
C PHE A 189 -18.31 -11.49 -12.40
N ARG A 190 -19.43 -11.17 -13.03
CA ARG A 190 -20.78 -11.23 -12.41
C ARG A 190 -21.11 -12.62 -11.91
N LEU A 191 -20.82 -13.64 -12.71
CA LEU A 191 -21.04 -15.04 -12.33
C LEU A 191 -20.17 -15.43 -11.13
N LEU A 192 -18.86 -15.18 -11.18
CA LEU A 192 -17.93 -15.43 -10.09
C LEU A 192 -18.36 -14.72 -8.79
N TYR A 193 -18.80 -13.48 -8.90
CA TYR A 193 -19.26 -12.70 -7.75
C TYR A 193 -20.57 -13.24 -7.17
N SER A 194 -21.54 -13.61 -8.02
CA SER A 194 -22.81 -14.16 -7.59
C SER A 194 -22.68 -15.54 -6.91
N THR A 195 -21.74 -16.35 -7.39
CA THR A 195 -21.43 -17.68 -6.81
C THR A 195 -20.52 -17.58 -5.58
N ARG A 196 -20.15 -16.38 -5.16
CA ARG A 196 -19.22 -16.15 -4.05
C ARG A 196 -17.87 -16.83 -4.24
N HIS A 197 -17.38 -16.84 -5.46
CA HIS A 197 -16.08 -17.42 -5.74
C HIS A 197 -14.96 -16.65 -5.00
N GLU A 198 -14.02 -17.39 -4.44
CA GLU A 198 -12.92 -16.84 -3.60
C GLU A 198 -12.08 -15.78 -4.30
N SER A 199 -11.93 -15.88 -5.63
CA SER A 199 -11.17 -14.90 -6.42
C SER A 199 -11.72 -13.47 -6.35
N LEU A 200 -12.99 -13.27 -5.97
CA LEU A 200 -13.67 -11.96 -5.89
C LEU A 200 -14.20 -11.62 -4.49
N GLU A 201 -13.88 -12.43 -3.47
CA GLU A 201 -14.28 -12.11 -2.09
C GLU A 201 -13.75 -10.76 -1.63
N TRP A 202 -12.51 -10.46 -1.98
CA TRP A 202 -11.87 -9.18 -1.68
C TRP A 202 -12.60 -7.98 -2.30
N ALA A 203 -13.20 -8.13 -3.47
CA ALA A 203 -13.94 -7.05 -4.13
C ALA A 203 -15.22 -6.68 -3.37
N ARG A 204 -15.86 -7.66 -2.73
CA ARG A 204 -17.03 -7.44 -1.87
C ARG A 204 -16.68 -6.62 -0.64
N GLU A 205 -15.58 -6.96 0.01
CA GLU A 205 -15.07 -6.21 1.15
C GLU A 205 -14.67 -4.78 0.76
N LEU A 206 -14.02 -4.63 -0.40
CA LEU A 206 -13.65 -3.32 -0.95
C LEU A 206 -14.88 -2.45 -1.20
N ALA A 207 -15.93 -3.00 -1.82
CA ALA A 207 -17.19 -2.29 -2.07
C ALA A 207 -17.84 -1.76 -0.78
N SER A 208 -17.61 -2.44 0.34
CA SER A 208 -18.15 -2.03 1.64
C SER A 208 -17.50 -0.77 2.24
N ILE A 209 -16.37 -0.30 1.69
CA ILE A 209 -15.67 0.87 2.24
C ILE A 209 -16.44 2.17 1.95
N GLY A 210 -16.96 2.35 0.76
CA GLY A 210 -17.90 3.43 0.38
C GLY A 210 -17.36 4.87 0.42
N THR A 211 -16.26 5.13 1.12
CA THR A 211 -15.72 6.49 1.34
C THR A 211 -14.61 6.88 0.36
N ILE A 212 -14.08 5.93 -0.40
CA ILE A 212 -12.95 6.15 -1.31
C ILE A 212 -13.46 6.88 -2.56
N ARG A 213 -12.78 7.98 -2.92
CA ARG A 213 -13.16 8.76 -4.12
C ARG A 213 -12.62 8.17 -5.41
N GLU A 214 -11.49 7.49 -5.35
CA GLU A 214 -10.83 6.91 -6.50
C GLU A 214 -10.13 5.61 -6.14
N VAL A 215 -10.38 4.56 -6.90
CA VAL A 215 -9.64 3.29 -6.82
C VAL A 215 -8.88 3.08 -8.12
N VAL A 216 -7.56 3.01 -8.02
CA VAL A 216 -6.67 2.78 -9.18
C VAL A 216 -6.25 1.33 -9.18
N ILE A 217 -6.60 0.59 -10.22
CA ILE A 217 -6.22 -0.81 -10.40
C ILE A 217 -4.97 -0.88 -11.27
N VAL A 218 -3.96 -1.58 -10.80
CA VAL A 218 -2.70 -1.83 -11.51
C VAL A 218 -2.45 -3.34 -11.52
N ALA A 219 -2.14 -3.91 -12.66
CA ALA A 219 -1.75 -5.30 -12.75
C ALA A 219 -0.22 -5.45 -12.58
N ASP A 220 0.19 -6.35 -11.70
CA ASP A 220 1.58 -6.81 -11.59
C ASP A 220 1.67 -8.23 -12.17
N ILE A 221 2.04 -8.32 -13.44
CA ILE A 221 1.97 -9.55 -14.22
C ILE A 221 3.31 -10.26 -14.24
N HIS A 222 3.33 -11.45 -13.66
CA HIS A 222 4.50 -12.35 -13.70
C HIS A 222 4.40 -13.37 -14.83
N ASN A 223 5.55 -13.79 -15.34
CA ASN A 223 5.59 -14.87 -16.32
C ASN A 223 5.43 -16.24 -15.64
N LEU A 224 4.50 -17.03 -16.15
CA LEU A 224 4.31 -18.43 -15.77
C LEU A 224 4.69 -19.38 -16.90
N PRO A 225 5.01 -20.65 -16.58
CA PRO A 225 4.99 -21.71 -17.58
C PRO A 225 3.60 -21.89 -18.17
N ASN A 226 3.50 -22.61 -19.28
CA ASN A 226 2.20 -22.90 -19.90
C ASN A 226 1.23 -23.54 -18.90
N PRO A 227 -0.06 -23.16 -18.94
CA PRO A 227 -1.04 -23.68 -18.01
C PRO A 227 -1.23 -25.19 -18.20
N GLU A 228 -0.96 -25.96 -17.15
CA GLU A 228 -1.16 -27.40 -17.13
C GLU A 228 -2.46 -27.81 -16.42
N SER A 229 -3.15 -26.84 -15.80
CA SER A 229 -4.38 -27.09 -15.05
C SER A 229 -5.44 -26.03 -15.34
N ASN A 230 -6.71 -26.40 -15.15
CA ASN A 230 -7.83 -25.47 -15.29
C ASN A 230 -7.69 -24.24 -14.37
N MET A 231 -7.11 -24.40 -13.19
CA MET A 231 -6.87 -23.31 -12.27
C MET A 231 -5.87 -22.31 -12.87
N MET A 232 -4.80 -22.79 -13.51
CA MET A 232 -3.82 -21.90 -14.17
C MET A 232 -4.42 -21.20 -15.40
N LEU A 233 -5.34 -21.86 -16.13
CA LEU A 233 -6.06 -21.22 -17.23
C LEU A 233 -6.95 -20.08 -16.74
N VAL A 234 -7.70 -20.30 -15.67
CA VAL A 234 -8.55 -19.27 -15.06
C VAL A 234 -7.69 -18.10 -14.53
N LEU A 235 -6.56 -18.41 -13.90
CA LEU A 235 -5.63 -17.40 -13.42
C LEU A 235 -5.08 -16.54 -14.59
N ALA A 236 -4.67 -17.17 -15.67
CA ALA A 236 -4.14 -16.45 -16.83
C ALA A 236 -5.22 -15.55 -17.46
N ALA A 237 -6.46 -16.05 -17.62
CA ALA A 237 -7.59 -15.28 -18.12
C ALA A 237 -7.97 -14.12 -17.17
N PHE A 238 -8.02 -14.38 -15.86
CA PHE A 238 -8.24 -13.36 -14.84
C PHE A 238 -7.17 -12.26 -14.94
N SER A 239 -5.90 -12.65 -14.97
CA SER A 239 -4.77 -11.72 -15.03
C SER A 239 -4.79 -10.82 -16.25
N SER A 240 -5.19 -11.37 -17.41
CA SER A 240 -5.34 -10.58 -18.64
C SER A 240 -6.51 -9.59 -18.58
N SER A 241 -7.43 -9.77 -17.63
CA SER A 241 -8.65 -8.97 -17.48
C SER A 241 -8.58 -7.93 -16.36
N ILE A 242 -7.47 -7.90 -15.59
CA ILE A 242 -7.35 -7.03 -14.41
C ILE A 242 -7.53 -5.56 -14.78
N GLU A 243 -6.88 -5.10 -15.84
CA GLU A 243 -6.90 -3.69 -16.24
C GLU A 243 -8.05 -3.35 -17.20
N THR A 244 -8.90 -4.29 -17.53
CA THR A 244 -10.01 -4.13 -18.48
C THR A 244 -11.34 -4.49 -17.82
N SER A 245 -11.84 -5.69 -18.10
CA SER A 245 -13.18 -6.14 -17.67
C SER A 245 -13.36 -6.17 -16.16
N LEU A 246 -12.29 -6.38 -15.35
CA LEU A 246 -12.37 -6.29 -13.90
C LEU A 246 -12.62 -4.85 -13.45
N VAL A 247 -11.95 -3.86 -14.04
CA VAL A 247 -12.17 -2.44 -13.73
C VAL A 247 -13.61 -2.04 -14.06
N ASP A 248 -14.10 -2.47 -15.24
CA ASP A 248 -15.49 -2.19 -15.65
C ASP A 248 -16.48 -2.84 -14.69
N PHE A 249 -16.26 -4.11 -14.31
CA PHE A 249 -17.08 -4.79 -13.32
C PHE A 249 -17.08 -4.08 -11.96
N LEU A 250 -15.93 -3.68 -11.45
CA LEU A 250 -15.82 -2.97 -10.17
C LEU A 250 -16.58 -1.64 -10.21
N ARG A 251 -16.48 -0.92 -11.34
CA ARG A 251 -17.13 0.38 -11.49
C ARG A 251 -18.64 0.25 -11.70
N ASP A 252 -19.05 -0.58 -12.64
CA ASP A 252 -20.42 -0.57 -13.15
C ASP A 252 -21.36 -1.45 -12.31
N ASP A 253 -20.85 -2.54 -11.75
CA ASP A 253 -21.65 -3.50 -10.96
C ASP A 253 -21.52 -3.30 -9.45
N LEU A 254 -20.35 -2.90 -8.96
CA LEU A 254 -20.12 -2.72 -7.52
C LEU A 254 -20.15 -1.24 -7.08
N GLY A 255 -20.24 -0.29 -8.02
CA GLY A 255 -20.25 1.14 -7.72
C GLY A 255 -18.93 1.65 -7.12
N ILE A 256 -17.85 0.90 -7.28
CA ILE A 256 -16.51 1.32 -6.84
C ILE A 256 -15.96 2.29 -7.88
N PRO A 257 -15.48 3.49 -7.51
CA PRO A 257 -14.94 4.46 -8.47
C PRO A 257 -13.57 4.00 -9.01
N ALA A 258 -13.57 2.83 -9.69
CA ALA A 258 -12.37 2.19 -10.20
C ALA A 258 -11.97 2.73 -11.57
N ARG A 259 -10.64 2.90 -11.76
CA ARG A 259 -10.04 3.16 -13.08
C ARG A 259 -8.74 2.39 -13.24
N MET A 260 -8.32 2.21 -14.47
CA MET A 260 -7.00 1.66 -14.79
C MET A 260 -5.91 2.64 -14.37
N GLY A 261 -4.88 2.12 -13.69
CA GLY A 261 -3.65 2.84 -13.41
C GLY A 261 -2.69 2.73 -14.59
N GLN A 262 -1.93 3.77 -14.81
CA GLN A 262 -0.72 3.60 -15.63
C GLN A 262 0.29 2.84 -14.77
N PRO A 263 0.98 1.82 -15.30
CA PRO A 263 2.10 1.22 -14.61
C PRO A 263 3.09 2.33 -14.33
N GLN A 264 3.11 2.81 -13.10
CA GLN A 264 4.22 3.61 -12.65
C GLN A 264 5.38 2.64 -12.60
N TYR A 265 6.24 2.72 -13.59
CA TYR A 265 7.60 2.25 -13.44
C TYR A 265 8.26 3.16 -12.38
N CYS A 266 7.82 3.04 -11.16
CA CYS A 266 8.68 3.35 -10.04
C CYS A 266 9.88 2.46 -10.27
N GLY A 267 11.07 3.03 -10.45
CA GLY A 267 12.32 2.30 -10.67
C GLY A 267 12.75 1.40 -9.53
N VAL A 268 11.78 0.88 -8.84
CA VAL A 268 11.86 -0.22 -7.89
C VAL A 268 11.92 -1.47 -8.72
N GLY A 269 13.15 -1.89 -8.98
CA GLY A 269 13.37 -3.24 -9.49
C GLY A 269 12.52 -4.17 -8.66
N VAL A 270 11.65 -4.89 -9.36
CA VAL A 270 10.87 -6.05 -8.94
C VAL A 270 11.15 -6.39 -7.48
N PHE A 271 10.17 -6.19 -6.59
CA PHE A 271 10.26 -6.51 -5.17
C PHE A 271 11.11 -7.76 -5.01
N GLY A 272 12.38 -7.55 -4.62
CA GLY A 272 13.38 -8.58 -4.69
C GLY A 272 12.95 -9.71 -3.77
N ARG A 273 12.42 -10.78 -4.35
CA ARG A 273 12.51 -12.07 -3.68
C ARG A 273 13.97 -12.28 -3.38
N SER A 274 14.36 -12.07 -2.13
CA SER A 274 15.61 -12.56 -1.61
C SER A 274 15.60 -14.06 -1.88
N LYS A 275 16.26 -14.47 -2.98
CA LYS A 275 16.60 -15.88 -3.18
C LYS A 275 17.50 -16.24 -2.01
N LYS A 276 16.93 -16.86 -0.98
CA LYS A 276 17.72 -17.71 -0.11
C LYS A 276 18.14 -18.89 -0.97
N CYS A 277 19.42 -18.88 -1.37
CA CYS A 277 20.12 -20.11 -1.70
C CYS A 277 20.29 -20.95 -0.44
#